data_07aef3311c04d25bc881c410c0a4ca17
#
_entry.id   07aef3311c04d25bc881c410c0a4ca17
#
_cell.length_a   1.000
_cell.length_b   1.000
_cell.length_c   1.000
_cell.angle_alpha   90.00
_cell.angle_beta   90.00
_cell.angle_gamma   90.00
#
_symmetry.space_group_name_H-M   'P 1'
#
loop_
_entity.id
_entity.type
_entity.pdbx_description
1 polymer ?
#
loop_
_entity_poly.entity_id
_entity_poly.type
_entity_poly.pdbx_seq_one_letter_code
_entity_poly.pdbx_strand_id
1 'polypeptide(L)'
;MAGNNLINHLFTIFFTMRNIFLFISLAALVFSSCRFVEGQRIHGDGNVTHEQRTVPGFTGVETHGSIDIEVTQGDYNVKVESDQNVIPYILTEVVNGRLQVRFKDGFNSFNYTKAIVYVTAPTLTAFEIHGSGNINGKGVINGNDASEVTVSGSGNVTLALHCPALTTQTHGSGDIALTGETKDLSTSVSGSGNVHAFDLKAENVKTSTHGSGDIETSAAVKLEAEIYGSGNVTYKGSPQINTESHGSGSVRHEG
;
A
#
# COMPACT_ATOMS: atom_id res chain seq x y z
N MET A 1 5.69 30.62 69.66
CA MET A 1 5.94 30.67 68.12
C MET A 1 6.10 29.32 67.42
N ALA A 2 5.85 28.19 68.08
CA ALA A 2 6.06 26.85 67.45
C ALA A 2 4.78 26.21 66.86
N GLY A 3 3.60 26.73 67.08
CA GLY A 3 2.34 26.13 66.62
C GLY A 3 1.99 26.34 65.11
N ASN A 4 2.43 27.45 64.52
CA ASN A 4 2.06 27.79 63.15
C ASN A 4 2.85 27.01 62.06
N ASN A 5 4.05 26.54 62.40
CA ASN A 5 4.86 25.75 61.45
C ASN A 5 4.32 24.32 61.26
N LEU A 6 3.74 23.71 62.28
CA LEU A 6 3.21 22.35 62.21
C LEU A 6 1.92 22.29 61.36
N ILE A 7 1.07 23.30 61.48
CA ILE A 7 -0.21 23.40 60.71
C ILE A 7 0.08 23.63 59.23
N ASN A 8 1.05 24.50 58.91
CA ASN A 8 1.46 24.73 57.52
C ASN A 8 2.11 23.50 56.87
N HIS A 9 2.88 22.72 57.62
CA HIS A 9 3.49 21.48 57.13
C HIS A 9 2.44 20.39 56.85
N LEU A 10 1.44 20.25 57.74
CA LEU A 10 0.32 19.32 57.55
C LEU A 10 -0.54 19.73 56.33
N PHE A 11 -0.77 21.02 56.14
CA PHE A 11 -1.55 21.52 55.00
C PHE A 11 -0.84 21.29 53.68
N THR A 12 0.48 21.44 53.66
CA THR A 12 1.30 21.18 52.44
C THR A 12 1.32 19.68 52.09
N ILE A 13 1.44 18.80 53.10
CA ILE A 13 1.40 17.35 52.88
C ILE A 13 0.02 16.90 52.34
N PHE A 14 -1.07 17.46 52.90
CA PHE A 14 -2.43 17.14 52.45
C PHE A 14 -2.69 17.60 51.02
N PHE A 15 -2.16 18.75 50.63
CA PHE A 15 -2.31 19.29 49.28
C PHE A 15 -1.47 18.51 48.23
N THR A 16 -0.27 18.08 48.60
CA THR A 16 0.58 17.23 47.71
C THR A 16 -0.02 15.83 47.59
N MET A 17 -0.51 15.21 48.64
CA MET A 17 -1.17 13.89 48.59
C MET A 17 -2.45 13.93 47.72
N ARG A 18 -3.26 14.97 47.82
CA ARG A 18 -4.46 15.15 46.99
C ARG A 18 -4.14 15.26 45.50
N ASN A 19 -3.07 15.96 45.15
CA ASN A 19 -2.64 16.09 43.76
C ASN A 19 -2.04 14.78 43.24
N ILE A 20 -1.30 14.02 44.04
CA ILE A 20 -0.77 12.69 43.67
C ILE A 20 -1.92 11.69 43.45
N PHE A 21 -2.97 11.70 44.29
CA PHE A 21 -4.15 10.84 44.07
C PHE A 21 -4.92 11.22 42.78
N LEU A 22 -5.03 12.52 42.47
CA LEU A 22 -5.62 13.00 41.24
C LEU A 22 -4.81 12.57 39.99
N PHE A 23 -3.48 12.62 40.04
CA PHE A 23 -2.62 12.14 38.95
C PHE A 23 -2.69 10.62 38.77
N ILE A 24 -2.74 9.86 39.87
CA ILE A 24 -2.87 8.39 39.83
C ILE A 24 -4.24 7.99 39.25
N SER A 25 -5.32 8.68 39.66
CA SER A 25 -6.67 8.39 39.13
C SER A 25 -6.82 8.78 37.66
N LEU A 26 -6.18 9.85 37.21
CA LEU A 26 -6.17 10.26 35.80
C LEU A 26 -5.32 9.29 34.93
N ALA A 27 -4.19 8.83 35.49
CA ALA A 27 -3.37 7.80 34.82
C ALA A 27 -4.12 6.45 34.73
N ALA A 28 -4.85 6.04 35.73
CA ALA A 28 -5.66 4.82 35.74
C ALA A 28 -6.80 4.87 34.69
N LEU A 29 -7.39 6.05 34.44
CA LEU A 29 -8.40 6.26 33.41
C LEU A 29 -7.83 6.12 31.98
N VAL A 30 -6.58 6.48 31.75
CA VAL A 30 -5.91 6.35 30.45
C VAL A 30 -5.58 4.88 30.14
N PHE A 31 -5.26 4.07 31.15
CA PHE A 31 -4.98 2.64 30.97
C PHE A 31 -6.23 1.76 30.83
N SER A 32 -7.41 2.23 31.19
CA SER A 32 -8.66 1.46 31.04
C SER A 32 -9.34 1.63 29.67
N SER A 33 -8.77 2.41 28.74
CA SER A 33 -9.38 2.61 27.41
C SER A 33 -9.01 1.55 26.38
N CYS A 34 -8.12 0.61 26.67
CA CYS A 34 -7.97 -0.60 25.84
C CYS A 34 -9.15 -1.55 26.10
N ARG A 35 -10.29 -1.25 25.47
CA ARG A 35 -11.32 -2.29 25.28
C ARG A 35 -10.73 -3.31 24.33
N PHE A 36 -10.44 -4.50 24.85
CA PHE A 36 -10.28 -5.70 24.01
C PHE A 36 -11.60 -5.86 23.24
N VAL A 37 -11.61 -5.44 21.99
CA VAL A 37 -12.66 -5.85 21.07
C VAL A 37 -12.39 -7.32 20.80
N GLU A 38 -13.12 -8.20 21.47
CA GLU A 38 -13.09 -9.63 21.28
C GLU A 38 -13.81 -9.94 19.96
N GLY A 39 -13.11 -9.70 18.84
CA GLY A 39 -13.62 -10.04 17.50
C GLY A 39 -13.37 -11.51 17.23
N GLN A 40 -14.26 -12.10 16.44
CA GLN A 40 -14.11 -13.48 16.00
C GLN A 40 -12.84 -13.64 15.15
N ARG A 41 -12.12 -14.74 15.37
CA ARG A 41 -10.98 -15.16 14.56
C ARG A 41 -11.40 -16.31 13.68
N ILE A 42 -11.07 -16.25 12.41
CA ILE A 42 -11.30 -17.36 11.48
C ILE A 42 -9.98 -18.06 11.26
N HIS A 43 -9.96 -19.38 11.52
CA HIS A 43 -8.84 -20.24 11.21
C HIS A 43 -9.21 -21.11 10.02
N GLY A 44 -8.37 -21.10 8.99
CA GLY A 44 -8.48 -21.97 7.84
C GLY A 44 -8.39 -23.44 8.25
N ASP A 45 -9.13 -24.26 7.57
CA ASP A 45 -9.19 -25.71 7.82
C ASP A 45 -8.09 -26.51 7.10
N GLY A 46 -7.23 -25.81 6.34
CA GLY A 46 -6.15 -26.40 5.56
C GLY A 46 -6.60 -27.06 4.26
N ASN A 47 -7.90 -27.09 3.99
CA ASN A 47 -8.47 -27.66 2.76
C ASN A 47 -8.59 -26.57 1.69
N VAL A 48 -7.51 -26.29 0.97
CA VAL A 48 -7.49 -25.26 -0.07
C VAL A 48 -8.36 -25.70 -1.25
N THR A 49 -9.32 -24.85 -1.59
CA THR A 49 -10.22 -25.04 -2.73
C THR A 49 -10.43 -23.72 -3.47
N HIS A 50 -11.25 -23.72 -4.50
CA HIS A 50 -11.54 -22.51 -5.27
C HIS A 50 -13.04 -22.36 -5.52
N GLU A 51 -13.47 -21.10 -5.68
CA GLU A 51 -14.84 -20.72 -6.02
C GLU A 51 -14.85 -19.70 -7.14
N GLN A 52 -15.67 -19.98 -8.16
CA GLN A 52 -15.89 -19.04 -9.25
C GLN A 52 -16.86 -17.94 -8.81
N ARG A 53 -16.52 -16.69 -9.12
CA ARG A 53 -17.36 -15.51 -8.82
C ARG A 53 -17.91 -14.92 -10.11
N THR A 54 -19.21 -14.63 -10.12
CA THR A 54 -19.83 -13.86 -11.19
C THR A 54 -19.94 -12.39 -10.73
N VAL A 55 -19.21 -11.50 -11.39
CA VAL A 55 -19.18 -10.07 -11.07
C VAL A 55 -19.48 -9.25 -12.34
N PRO A 56 -20.04 -8.04 -12.23
CA PRO A 56 -20.19 -7.15 -13.39
C PRO A 56 -18.83 -6.74 -13.96
N GLY A 57 -18.83 -6.12 -15.13
CA GLY A 57 -17.62 -5.65 -15.78
C GLY A 57 -16.86 -4.59 -14.96
N PHE A 58 -15.55 -4.66 -14.97
CA PHE A 58 -14.64 -3.74 -14.28
C PHE A 58 -13.39 -3.51 -15.15
N THR A 59 -12.67 -2.43 -14.88
CA THR A 59 -11.40 -2.09 -15.55
C THR A 59 -10.26 -1.87 -14.56
N GLY A 60 -10.50 -2.05 -13.28
CA GLY A 60 -9.48 -1.97 -12.24
C GLY A 60 -9.64 -3.05 -11.19
N VAL A 61 -8.59 -3.29 -10.44
CA VAL A 61 -8.55 -4.21 -9.31
C VAL A 61 -8.03 -3.48 -8.07
N GLU A 62 -8.61 -3.79 -6.92
CA GLU A 62 -8.28 -3.20 -5.64
C GLU A 62 -8.28 -4.29 -4.56
N THR A 63 -7.20 -4.44 -3.80
CA THR A 63 -7.15 -5.36 -2.66
C THR A 63 -7.01 -4.62 -1.34
N HIS A 64 -7.78 -5.06 -0.36
CA HIS A 64 -7.71 -4.58 1.02
C HIS A 64 -7.25 -5.69 1.97
N GLY A 65 -6.28 -5.37 2.82
CA GLY A 65 -5.72 -6.31 3.79
C GLY A 65 -4.58 -7.14 3.20
N SER A 66 -4.67 -8.47 3.27
CA SER A 66 -3.58 -9.39 2.95
C SER A 66 -3.93 -10.43 1.88
N ILE A 67 -4.93 -10.14 1.04
CA ILE A 67 -5.33 -11.02 -0.06
C ILE A 67 -4.51 -10.67 -1.29
N ASP A 68 -3.89 -11.67 -1.91
CA ASP A 68 -3.16 -11.49 -3.16
C ASP A 68 -4.10 -11.53 -4.37
N ILE A 69 -3.75 -10.76 -5.41
CA ILE A 69 -4.44 -10.79 -6.70
C ILE A 69 -3.46 -11.20 -7.78
N GLU A 70 -3.81 -12.19 -8.59
CA GLU A 70 -3.15 -12.50 -9.84
C GLU A 70 -4.00 -11.99 -11.01
N VAL A 71 -3.45 -11.07 -11.82
CA VAL A 71 -4.17 -10.46 -12.94
C VAL A 71 -3.68 -10.99 -14.28
N THR A 72 -4.60 -11.20 -15.21
CA THR A 72 -4.33 -11.62 -16.58
C THR A 72 -5.26 -10.85 -17.52
N GLN A 73 -4.79 -10.49 -18.71
CA GLN A 73 -5.66 -9.90 -19.74
C GLN A 73 -6.40 -10.98 -20.50
N GLY A 74 -7.72 -10.85 -20.68
CA GLY A 74 -8.58 -11.81 -21.38
C GLY A 74 -10.06 -11.64 -21.04
N ASP A 75 -10.89 -12.61 -21.36
CA ASP A 75 -12.32 -12.58 -21.05
C ASP A 75 -12.56 -12.55 -19.53
N TYR A 76 -13.63 -11.87 -19.10
CA TYR A 76 -13.94 -11.72 -17.67
C TYR A 76 -14.02 -13.05 -16.94
N ASN A 77 -13.18 -13.20 -15.94
CA ASN A 77 -13.17 -14.35 -15.04
C ASN A 77 -12.64 -13.93 -13.68
N VAL A 78 -13.32 -14.31 -12.61
CA VAL A 78 -12.87 -14.07 -11.24
C VAL A 78 -12.99 -15.39 -10.45
N LYS A 79 -11.89 -15.85 -9.91
CA LYS A 79 -11.80 -17.09 -9.13
C LYS A 79 -11.08 -16.83 -7.81
N VAL A 80 -11.72 -17.18 -6.71
CA VAL A 80 -11.15 -17.10 -5.35
C VAL A 80 -10.56 -18.45 -4.98
N GLU A 81 -9.35 -18.48 -4.47
CA GLU A 81 -8.69 -19.69 -3.94
C GLU A 81 -8.25 -19.44 -2.50
N SER A 82 -8.74 -20.24 -1.58
CA SER A 82 -8.42 -20.19 -0.15
C SER A 82 -8.83 -21.48 0.55
N ASP A 83 -8.62 -21.57 1.87
CA ASP A 83 -9.22 -22.60 2.70
C ASP A 83 -10.75 -22.59 2.54
N GLN A 84 -11.37 -23.75 2.45
CA GLN A 84 -12.80 -23.91 2.14
C GLN A 84 -13.69 -23.09 3.09
N ASN A 85 -13.37 -23.08 4.37
CA ASN A 85 -14.11 -22.33 5.37
C ASN A 85 -13.79 -20.82 5.40
N VAL A 86 -12.75 -20.35 4.71
CA VAL A 86 -12.36 -18.93 4.59
C VAL A 86 -13.00 -18.27 3.37
N ILE A 87 -13.19 -18.99 2.27
CA ILE A 87 -13.76 -18.46 1.01
C ILE A 87 -15.05 -17.65 1.22
N PRO A 88 -16.01 -18.03 2.08
CA PRO A 88 -17.24 -17.24 2.30
C PRO A 88 -17.03 -15.88 2.93
N TYR A 89 -15.83 -15.61 3.45
CA TYR A 89 -15.45 -14.34 4.06
C TYR A 89 -14.61 -13.46 3.12
N ILE A 90 -14.20 -13.95 1.96
CA ILE A 90 -13.55 -13.16 0.91
C ILE A 90 -14.63 -12.57 0.01
N LEU A 91 -14.77 -11.26 0.05
CA LEU A 91 -15.72 -10.51 -0.76
C LEU A 91 -15.06 -10.04 -2.06
N THR A 92 -15.81 -10.12 -3.15
CA THR A 92 -15.42 -9.65 -4.49
C THR A 92 -16.57 -8.83 -5.05
N GLU A 93 -16.47 -7.51 -4.97
CA GLU A 93 -17.53 -6.57 -5.32
C GLU A 93 -16.99 -5.55 -6.32
N VAL A 94 -17.82 -5.12 -7.27
CA VAL A 94 -17.41 -4.03 -8.19
C VAL A 94 -17.96 -2.71 -7.68
N VAL A 95 -17.07 -1.80 -7.34
CA VAL A 95 -17.35 -0.46 -6.85
C VAL A 95 -16.63 0.55 -7.75
N ASN A 96 -17.35 1.50 -8.31
CA ASN A 96 -16.79 2.54 -9.20
C ASN A 96 -15.94 1.98 -10.35
N GLY A 97 -16.32 0.82 -10.92
CA GLY A 97 -15.59 0.18 -12.02
C GLY A 97 -14.33 -0.58 -11.60
N ARG A 98 -14.06 -0.73 -10.30
CA ARG A 98 -12.94 -1.52 -9.74
C ARG A 98 -13.48 -2.76 -9.03
N LEU A 99 -12.86 -3.89 -9.26
CA LEU A 99 -13.09 -5.12 -8.50
C LEU A 99 -12.38 -4.99 -7.15
N GLN A 100 -13.15 -4.74 -6.10
CA GLN A 100 -12.66 -4.72 -4.73
C GLN A 100 -12.63 -6.13 -4.15
N VAL A 101 -11.45 -6.51 -3.64
CA VAL A 101 -11.20 -7.78 -2.96
C VAL A 101 -10.85 -7.49 -1.51
N ARG A 102 -11.63 -8.03 -0.58
CA ARG A 102 -11.42 -7.78 0.85
C ARG A 102 -11.98 -8.89 1.72
N PHE A 103 -11.52 -8.98 2.94
CA PHE A 103 -12.22 -9.79 3.93
C PHE A 103 -13.48 -9.08 4.43
N LYS A 104 -14.47 -9.87 4.81
CA LYS A 104 -15.69 -9.39 5.45
C LYS A 104 -15.38 -8.72 6.78
N ASP A 105 -16.03 -7.58 7.04
CA ASP A 105 -15.89 -6.84 8.27
C ASP A 105 -16.44 -7.61 9.49
N GLY A 106 -16.00 -7.25 10.69
CA GLY A 106 -16.45 -7.84 11.96
C GLY A 106 -15.56 -8.97 12.49
N PHE A 107 -14.45 -9.25 11.83
CA PHE A 107 -13.47 -10.24 12.25
C PHE A 107 -12.13 -9.57 12.58
N ASN A 108 -11.48 -10.00 13.68
CA ASN A 108 -10.22 -9.41 14.13
C ASN A 108 -9.00 -9.97 13.38
N SER A 109 -9.07 -11.20 12.91
CA SER A 109 -8.02 -11.78 12.09
C SER A 109 -8.50 -13.01 11.32
N PHE A 110 -7.85 -13.22 10.19
CA PHE A 110 -7.96 -14.44 9.37
C PHE A 110 -6.59 -15.10 9.39
N ASN A 111 -6.56 -16.39 9.73
CA ASN A 111 -5.39 -17.24 9.56
C ASN A 111 -5.75 -18.30 8.51
N TYR A 112 -5.04 -18.33 7.42
CA TYR A 112 -5.34 -19.18 6.26
C TYR A 112 -4.05 -19.71 5.64
N THR A 113 -4.17 -20.81 4.94
CA THR A 113 -3.06 -21.41 4.18
C THR A 113 -2.71 -20.58 2.97
N LYS A 114 -3.74 -20.02 2.29
CA LYS A 114 -3.63 -19.26 1.06
C LYS A 114 -4.87 -18.37 0.88
N ALA A 115 -4.70 -17.16 0.35
CA ALA A 115 -5.80 -16.31 -0.09
C ALA A 115 -5.37 -15.57 -1.36
N ILE A 116 -5.79 -16.08 -2.52
CA ILE A 116 -5.50 -15.51 -3.83
C ILE A 116 -6.78 -15.36 -4.62
N VAL A 117 -6.94 -14.22 -5.28
CA VAL A 117 -8.00 -13.99 -6.26
C VAL A 117 -7.38 -13.87 -7.66
N TYR A 118 -7.72 -14.81 -8.52
CA TYR A 118 -7.34 -14.79 -9.93
C TYR A 118 -8.35 -13.96 -10.70
N VAL A 119 -7.87 -12.94 -11.38
CA VAL A 119 -8.69 -11.97 -12.08
C VAL A 119 -8.28 -11.91 -13.54
N THR A 120 -9.23 -12.14 -14.44
CA THR A 120 -9.05 -11.91 -15.87
C THR A 120 -10.06 -10.88 -16.34
N ALA A 121 -9.61 -9.89 -17.10
CA ALA A 121 -10.47 -8.88 -17.71
C ALA A 121 -9.88 -8.41 -19.06
N PRO A 122 -10.73 -8.00 -20.02
CA PRO A 122 -10.26 -7.56 -21.35
C PRO A 122 -9.48 -6.24 -21.29
N THR A 123 -9.81 -5.39 -20.33
CA THR A 123 -9.14 -4.09 -20.10
C THR A 123 -8.86 -3.94 -18.61
N LEU A 124 -7.62 -3.63 -18.27
CA LEU A 124 -7.17 -3.36 -16.91
C LEU A 124 -6.31 -2.09 -16.92
N THR A 125 -6.78 -1.05 -16.24
CA THR A 125 -6.15 0.28 -16.20
C THR A 125 -5.82 0.76 -14.78
N ALA A 126 -6.35 0.11 -13.73
CA ALA A 126 -6.11 0.51 -12.35
C ALA A 126 -5.77 -0.70 -11.47
N PHE A 127 -4.72 -0.54 -10.66
CA PHE A 127 -4.20 -1.58 -9.77
C PHE A 127 -3.91 -0.93 -8.41
N GLU A 128 -4.69 -1.29 -7.38
CA GLU A 128 -4.60 -0.65 -6.07
C GLU A 128 -4.44 -1.66 -4.93
N ILE A 129 -3.54 -1.34 -4.03
CA ILE A 129 -3.32 -2.10 -2.78
C ILE A 129 -3.56 -1.17 -1.60
N HIS A 130 -4.42 -1.62 -0.68
CA HIS A 130 -4.63 -1.04 0.64
C HIS A 130 -4.31 -2.10 1.71
N GLY A 131 -3.04 -2.25 2.07
CA GLY A 131 -2.59 -3.22 3.06
C GLY A 131 -1.30 -3.94 2.71
N SER A 132 -1.28 -5.27 2.84
CA SER A 132 -0.09 -6.11 2.68
C SER A 132 -0.23 -7.21 1.62
N GLY A 133 -1.38 -7.29 0.95
CA GLY A 133 -1.58 -8.19 -0.19
C GLY A 133 -0.79 -7.71 -1.41
N ASN A 134 -0.56 -8.60 -2.39
CA ASN A 134 0.22 -8.31 -3.58
C ASN A 134 -0.65 -8.35 -4.84
N ILE A 135 -0.26 -7.60 -5.87
CA ILE A 135 -0.85 -7.71 -7.22
C ILE A 135 0.22 -8.17 -8.20
N ASN A 136 0.02 -9.34 -8.82
CA ASN A 136 0.97 -9.92 -9.76
C ASN A 136 0.33 -10.10 -11.14
N GLY A 137 0.91 -9.48 -12.17
CA GLY A 137 0.51 -9.67 -13.57
C GLY A 137 1.06 -10.96 -14.17
N LYS A 138 0.23 -11.67 -14.90
CA LYS A 138 0.64 -12.81 -15.72
C LYS A 138 0.59 -12.42 -17.19
N GLY A 139 1.77 -12.25 -17.78
CA GLY A 139 1.91 -11.74 -19.14
C GLY A 139 1.83 -10.21 -19.21
N VAL A 140 1.82 -9.69 -20.42
CA VAL A 140 1.78 -8.25 -20.69
C VAL A 140 0.32 -7.78 -20.75
N ILE A 141 0.00 -6.73 -20.02
CA ILE A 141 -1.30 -6.05 -20.07
C ILE A 141 -1.19 -4.89 -21.05
N ASN A 142 -1.93 -4.96 -22.15
CA ASN A 142 -1.94 -3.96 -23.19
C ASN A 142 -3.18 -3.06 -23.05
N GLY A 143 -2.99 -1.77 -23.04
CA GLY A 143 -4.06 -0.77 -22.94
C GLY A 143 -3.85 0.40 -23.88
N ASN A 144 -4.96 0.96 -24.38
CA ASN A 144 -4.97 2.22 -25.15
C ASN A 144 -5.23 3.44 -24.27
N ASP A 145 -5.56 3.20 -23.00
CA ASP A 145 -5.85 4.22 -22.01
C ASP A 145 -4.69 4.34 -21.02
N ALA A 146 -4.65 5.47 -20.30
CA ALA A 146 -3.71 5.67 -19.21
C ALA A 146 -3.97 4.64 -18.09
N SER A 147 -2.90 4.17 -17.47
CA SER A 147 -2.95 3.21 -16.36
C SER A 147 -2.44 3.82 -15.06
N GLU A 148 -2.96 3.32 -13.94
CA GLU A 148 -2.60 3.74 -12.58
C GLU A 148 -2.25 2.55 -11.70
N VAL A 149 -1.17 2.70 -10.91
CA VAL A 149 -0.74 1.71 -9.91
C VAL A 149 -0.57 2.44 -8.57
N THR A 150 -1.32 2.05 -7.56
CA THR A 150 -1.24 2.67 -6.23
C THR A 150 -1.00 1.61 -5.16
N VAL A 151 0.01 1.83 -4.33
CA VAL A 151 0.31 1.01 -3.17
C VAL A 151 0.21 1.85 -1.91
N SER A 152 -0.76 1.53 -1.06
CA SER A 152 -0.95 2.14 0.26
C SER A 152 -0.76 1.07 1.34
N GLY A 153 0.46 0.96 1.88
CA GLY A 153 0.82 -0.06 2.87
C GLY A 153 2.16 -0.72 2.60
N SER A 154 2.21 -2.05 2.70
CA SER A 154 3.44 -2.85 2.57
C SER A 154 3.34 -3.96 1.51
N GLY A 155 2.24 -4.02 0.77
CA GLY A 155 2.07 -4.95 -0.33
C GLY A 155 2.86 -4.54 -1.57
N ASN A 156 3.07 -5.46 -2.51
CA ASN A 156 3.88 -5.23 -3.68
C ASN A 156 3.09 -5.41 -4.97
N VAL A 157 3.45 -4.65 -6.00
CA VAL A 157 2.89 -4.78 -7.34
C VAL A 157 3.98 -5.20 -8.31
N THR A 158 3.72 -6.23 -9.12
CA THR A 158 4.60 -6.64 -10.22
C THR A 158 3.79 -6.76 -11.50
N LEU A 159 4.06 -5.90 -12.49
CA LEU A 159 3.28 -5.84 -13.73
C LEU A 159 4.18 -5.65 -14.96
N ALA A 160 3.76 -6.24 -16.07
CA ALA A 160 4.26 -5.89 -17.42
C ALA A 160 3.14 -5.14 -18.16
N LEU A 161 3.40 -3.89 -18.57
CA LEU A 161 2.40 -2.98 -19.11
C LEU A 161 2.83 -2.37 -20.45
N HIS A 162 1.88 -2.29 -21.38
CA HIS A 162 1.99 -1.40 -22.55
C HIS A 162 0.81 -0.42 -22.52
N CYS A 163 1.09 0.85 -22.26
CA CYS A 163 0.05 1.89 -22.18
C CYS A 163 0.63 3.26 -22.58
N PRO A 164 -0.21 4.22 -23.01
CA PRO A 164 0.27 5.55 -23.42
C PRO A 164 0.79 6.38 -22.26
N ALA A 165 0.25 6.23 -21.07
CA ALA A 165 0.67 6.92 -19.85
C ALA A 165 0.50 6.03 -18.64
N LEU A 166 1.45 6.09 -17.70
CA LEU A 166 1.43 5.33 -16.46
C LEU A 166 1.71 6.26 -15.29
N THR A 167 0.82 6.23 -14.30
CA THR A 167 1.02 6.90 -13.03
C THR A 167 1.22 5.86 -11.94
N THR A 168 2.26 6.03 -11.11
CA THR A 168 2.49 5.16 -9.97
C THR A 168 2.61 5.95 -8.68
N GLN A 169 2.01 5.45 -7.62
CA GLN A 169 2.03 6.08 -6.31
C GLN A 169 2.31 5.03 -5.23
N THR A 170 3.30 5.29 -4.38
CA THR A 170 3.59 4.47 -3.20
C THR A 170 3.46 5.31 -1.94
N HIS A 171 2.59 4.87 -1.05
CA HIS A 171 2.39 5.44 0.28
C HIS A 171 2.67 4.36 1.34
N GLY A 172 3.89 4.32 1.86
CA GLY A 172 4.30 3.31 2.83
C GLY A 172 5.63 2.64 2.51
N SER A 173 5.67 1.30 2.59
CA SER A 173 6.90 0.50 2.45
C SER A 173 6.81 -0.58 1.37
N GLY A 174 5.72 -0.63 0.62
CA GLY A 174 5.55 -1.59 -0.46
C GLY A 174 6.28 -1.17 -1.73
N ASP A 175 6.66 -2.14 -2.55
CA ASP A 175 7.42 -1.93 -3.77
C ASP A 175 6.55 -2.09 -5.03
N ILE A 176 6.91 -1.37 -6.09
CA ILE A 176 6.31 -1.47 -7.42
C ILE A 176 7.39 -1.89 -8.42
N ALA A 177 7.24 -3.04 -9.05
CA ALA A 177 8.12 -3.54 -10.10
C ALA A 177 7.40 -3.53 -11.46
N LEU A 178 7.94 -2.81 -12.43
CA LEU A 178 7.32 -2.57 -13.73
C LEU A 178 8.24 -2.93 -14.88
N THR A 179 7.66 -3.56 -15.89
CA THR A 179 8.34 -3.85 -17.17
C THR A 179 7.43 -3.47 -18.34
N GLY A 180 7.99 -3.35 -19.55
CA GLY A 180 7.21 -3.08 -20.75
C GLY A 180 7.50 -1.72 -21.37
N GLU A 181 6.47 -0.99 -21.82
CA GLU A 181 6.64 0.27 -22.54
C GLU A 181 5.51 1.27 -22.20
N THR A 182 5.89 2.53 -22.02
CA THR A 182 4.94 3.65 -21.90
C THR A 182 5.54 4.89 -22.56
N LYS A 183 4.71 5.83 -22.99
CA LYS A 183 5.21 7.11 -23.45
C LYS A 183 5.55 8.02 -22.26
N ASP A 184 4.60 8.16 -21.34
CA ASP A 184 4.71 9.06 -20.21
C ASP A 184 4.62 8.27 -18.90
N LEU A 185 5.65 8.37 -18.05
CA LEU A 185 5.70 7.79 -16.72
C LEU A 185 5.71 8.90 -15.66
N SER A 186 4.76 8.86 -14.74
CA SER A 186 4.76 9.70 -13.54
C SER A 186 4.83 8.81 -12.30
N THR A 187 5.87 8.97 -11.49
CA THR A 187 6.11 8.13 -10.30
C THR A 187 6.26 8.99 -9.05
N SER A 188 5.52 8.65 -8.00
CA SER A 188 5.62 9.32 -6.70
C SER A 188 5.80 8.29 -5.59
N VAL A 189 6.81 8.50 -4.73
CA VAL A 189 7.08 7.67 -3.55
C VAL A 189 6.99 8.53 -2.30
N SER A 190 6.10 8.17 -1.39
CA SER A 190 5.95 8.78 -0.08
C SER A 190 6.14 7.72 1.01
N GLY A 191 7.35 7.65 1.57
CA GLY A 191 7.71 6.64 2.57
C GLY A 191 9.07 5.97 2.29
N SER A 192 9.12 4.64 2.42
CA SER A 192 10.33 3.84 2.26
C SER A 192 10.22 2.73 1.20
N GLY A 193 9.09 2.66 0.52
CA GLY A 193 8.90 1.72 -0.59
C GLY A 193 9.66 2.17 -1.84
N ASN A 194 9.91 1.24 -2.76
CA ASN A 194 10.72 1.49 -3.95
C ASN A 194 9.92 1.30 -5.23
N VAL A 195 10.39 1.92 -6.32
CA VAL A 195 9.87 1.68 -7.67
C VAL A 195 10.98 1.17 -8.56
N HIS A 196 10.85 -0.06 -9.05
CA HIS A 196 11.77 -0.73 -9.94
C HIS A 196 11.21 -0.72 -11.37
N ALA A 197 11.64 0.23 -12.19
CA ALA A 197 11.16 0.43 -13.56
C ALA A 197 12.29 0.57 -14.58
N PHE A 198 13.46 -0.04 -14.35
CA PHE A 198 14.53 -0.06 -15.34
C PHE A 198 14.16 -0.79 -16.65
N ASP A 199 13.29 -1.79 -16.54
CA ASP A 199 12.83 -2.58 -17.69
C ASP A 199 11.49 -2.07 -18.25
N LEU A 200 10.99 -0.93 -17.77
CA LEU A 200 9.90 -0.17 -18.36
C LEU A 200 10.49 0.96 -19.22
N LYS A 201 10.45 0.80 -20.55
CA LYS A 201 10.90 1.85 -21.46
C LYS A 201 9.91 3.00 -21.48
N ALA A 202 10.35 4.19 -21.09
CA ALA A 202 9.55 5.40 -21.14
C ALA A 202 10.23 6.48 -22.00
N GLU A 203 9.44 7.31 -22.69
CA GLU A 203 9.96 8.49 -23.38
C GLU A 203 10.18 9.63 -22.39
N ASN A 204 9.14 10.00 -21.67
CA ASN A 204 9.16 11.07 -20.68
C ASN A 204 8.91 10.51 -19.28
N VAL A 205 9.75 10.90 -18.34
CA VAL A 205 9.66 10.44 -16.96
C VAL A 205 9.61 11.63 -16.01
N LYS A 206 8.64 11.62 -15.13
CA LYS A 206 8.57 12.52 -13.97
C LYS A 206 8.59 11.69 -12.69
N THR A 207 9.54 11.99 -11.80
CA THR A 207 9.65 11.30 -10.50
C THR A 207 9.60 12.29 -9.35
N SER A 208 8.97 11.88 -8.26
CA SER A 208 8.97 12.64 -7.01
C SER A 208 9.13 11.70 -5.82
N THR A 209 10.09 11.98 -4.94
CA THR A 209 10.34 11.17 -3.74
C THR A 209 10.21 12.03 -2.49
N HIS A 210 9.34 11.60 -1.56
CA HIS A 210 9.17 12.20 -0.23
C HIS A 210 9.46 11.13 0.84
N GLY A 211 10.72 11.01 1.24
CA GLY A 211 11.13 9.99 2.23
C GLY A 211 12.47 9.34 1.93
N SER A 212 12.53 8.01 2.08
CA SER A 212 13.77 7.22 1.92
C SER A 212 13.70 6.17 0.83
N GLY A 213 12.57 6.04 0.14
CA GLY A 213 12.40 5.08 -0.94
C GLY A 213 13.12 5.52 -2.21
N ASP A 214 13.63 4.54 -2.95
CA ASP A 214 14.38 4.74 -4.19
C ASP A 214 13.50 4.52 -5.42
N ILE A 215 13.83 5.22 -6.51
CA ILE A 215 13.18 5.07 -7.82
C ILE A 215 14.23 4.70 -8.86
N GLU A 216 14.03 3.57 -9.53
CA GLU A 216 14.78 3.13 -10.70
C GLU A 216 13.91 3.31 -11.94
N THR A 217 14.45 3.95 -13.00
CA THR A 217 13.66 4.24 -14.20
C THR A 217 14.50 4.22 -15.46
N SER A 218 13.85 4.11 -16.63
CA SER A 218 14.49 4.25 -17.95
C SER A 218 13.78 5.36 -18.72
N ALA A 219 14.52 6.40 -19.12
CA ALA A 219 14.01 7.58 -19.81
C ALA A 219 14.75 7.82 -21.12
N ALA A 220 14.03 7.95 -22.24
CA ALA A 220 14.64 8.13 -23.54
C ALA A 220 14.75 9.62 -23.94
N VAL A 221 13.77 10.46 -23.60
CA VAL A 221 13.66 11.85 -24.09
C VAL A 221 13.83 12.85 -22.97
N LYS A 222 13.07 12.71 -21.86
CA LYS A 222 13.06 13.68 -20.77
C LYS A 222 12.98 12.99 -19.41
N LEU A 223 13.74 13.49 -18.43
CA LEU A 223 13.65 13.12 -17.02
C LEU A 223 13.51 14.37 -16.16
N GLU A 224 12.41 14.47 -15.43
CA GLU A 224 12.22 15.41 -14.34
C GLU A 224 12.25 14.65 -13.02
N ALA A 225 13.13 15.04 -12.08
CA ALA A 225 13.25 14.37 -10.80
C ALA A 225 13.29 15.36 -9.65
N GLU A 226 12.33 15.20 -8.74
CA GLU A 226 12.23 16.00 -7.52
C GLU A 226 12.44 15.10 -6.30
N ILE A 227 13.39 15.45 -5.42
CA ILE A 227 13.73 14.64 -4.25
C ILE A 227 13.57 15.49 -2.97
N TYR A 228 12.66 15.05 -2.10
CA TYR A 228 12.45 15.61 -0.77
C TYR A 228 12.74 14.51 0.28
N GLY A 229 14.02 14.38 0.68
CA GLY A 229 14.43 13.36 1.66
C GLY A 229 15.77 12.71 1.36
N SER A 230 15.86 11.40 1.62
CA SER A 230 17.11 10.64 1.48
C SER A 230 17.07 9.58 0.37
N GLY A 231 15.93 9.38 -0.26
CA GLY A 231 15.76 8.46 -1.38
C GLY A 231 16.51 8.93 -2.62
N ASN A 232 16.89 7.99 -3.49
CA ASN A 232 17.62 8.26 -4.71
C ASN A 232 16.75 7.99 -5.95
N VAL A 233 17.09 8.65 -7.05
CA VAL A 233 16.58 8.34 -8.37
C VAL A 233 17.73 7.84 -9.23
N THR A 234 17.66 6.60 -9.68
CA THR A 234 18.64 6.02 -10.61
C THR A 234 17.98 5.82 -11.97
N TYR A 235 18.62 6.27 -13.04
CA TYR A 235 18.01 6.21 -14.37
C TYR A 235 18.96 5.62 -15.43
N LYS A 236 18.35 5.00 -16.44
CA LYS A 236 19.00 4.54 -17.68
C LYS A 236 18.58 5.42 -18.87
N GLY A 237 19.40 5.45 -19.91
CA GLY A 237 19.14 6.23 -21.14
C GLY A 237 19.89 7.55 -21.18
N SER A 238 19.56 8.39 -22.18
CA SER A 238 20.23 9.68 -22.40
C SER A 238 19.21 10.82 -22.55
N PRO A 239 18.32 11.02 -21.56
CA PRO A 239 17.29 12.05 -21.64
C PRO A 239 17.84 13.46 -21.41
N GLN A 240 17.05 14.47 -21.77
CA GLN A 240 17.19 15.79 -21.16
C GLN A 240 16.81 15.73 -19.67
N ILE A 241 17.69 16.20 -18.80
CA ILE A 241 17.53 16.07 -17.36
C ILE A 241 17.21 17.41 -16.74
N ASN A 242 16.17 17.44 -15.90
CA ASN A 242 15.88 18.53 -14.96
C ASN A 242 15.71 17.93 -13.57
N THR A 243 16.57 18.30 -12.62
CA THR A 243 16.55 17.70 -11.28
C THR A 243 16.57 18.75 -10.21
N GLU A 244 15.77 18.50 -9.16
CA GLU A 244 15.71 19.33 -7.97
C GLU A 244 15.81 18.41 -6.73
N SER A 245 16.74 18.70 -5.82
CA SER A 245 16.93 17.91 -4.62
C SER A 245 16.95 18.80 -3.37
N HIS A 246 16.05 18.47 -2.44
CA HIS A 246 15.87 19.10 -1.13
C HIS A 246 16.11 18.07 -0.02
N GLY A 247 17.34 17.54 0.07
CA GLY A 247 17.70 16.52 1.06
C GLY A 247 19.06 15.90 0.78
N SER A 248 19.25 14.67 1.27
CA SER A 248 20.51 13.92 1.09
C SER A 248 20.48 12.96 -0.11
N GLY A 249 19.32 12.82 -0.73
CA GLY A 249 19.13 11.98 -1.91
C GLY A 249 19.80 12.54 -3.16
N SER A 250 20.01 11.70 -4.14
CA SER A 250 20.74 12.02 -5.37
C SER A 250 20.10 11.42 -6.61
N VAL A 251 20.33 12.07 -7.77
CA VAL A 251 19.98 11.51 -9.08
C VAL A 251 21.24 10.97 -9.73
N ARG A 252 21.22 9.71 -10.19
CA ARG A 252 22.39 9.02 -10.74
C ARG A 252 22.04 8.34 -12.07
N HIS A 253 22.99 8.36 -12.98
CA HIS A 253 22.91 7.58 -14.21
C HIS A 253 23.48 6.17 -13.99
N GLU A 254 22.72 5.17 -14.40
CA GLU A 254 23.16 3.77 -14.48
C GLU A 254 23.67 3.51 -15.88
N GLY A 255 24.97 3.28 -16.02
CA GLY A 255 25.66 3.11 -17.29
C GLY A 255 25.43 1.77 -17.97
#